data_9f49944db45622ae81088f0007823088
#
_entry.id   9f49944db45622ae81088f0007823088
#
_cell.length_a   1.000
_cell.length_b   1.000
_cell.length_c   1.000
_cell.angle_alpha   90.00
_cell.angle_beta   90.00
_cell.angle_gamma   90.00
#
_symmetry.space_group_name_H-M   'P 1'
#
loop_
_entity.id
_entity.type
_entity.pdbx_description
1 polymer ?
#
loop_
_entity_poly.entity_id
_entity_poly.type
_entity_poly.pdbx_seq_one_letter_code
_entity_poly.pdbx_strand_id
1 'polypeptide(L)'
;MAASVLAGTMLASAADPALPKLTPAQLLAAMHRAKPPAALTATVSQSANLGFPALPDIGGMDSSPLSPAALISGTHTIQIWYGGPGRLRIALLVSFGETDMRINRTQAWLWESQGQRATKFILPRPRGIAVPAEPAQRAPVPMTPIQAADRFLRLIGPTTKVTIPGTATVAGRSAYQLAIAPRSGQSLIGRIEIAVDAQTHLPLSLQVFARGASSPAFAIGFTSLSFTKPAASNFTFTPPPGAKVKTVHVPAGHPGVMPGHHLKLMPRHGRLRHPDHGPPPWLAPVAAGPRTFGTGWLTVVAVPFGAAIGGIVPGGSGAYHSSLRISGPAAQGLGLLKVLLKASKPVHGAWGSGHLLRTSLLSVLLTSKGEILAGAVTPAVLFADAAKVK
;
A
#
# COMPACT_ATOMS: atom_id res chain seq x y z
N MET A 1 -5.70 7.54 -41.95
CA MET A 1 -6.79 6.94 -41.17
C MET A 1 -6.26 5.65 -40.56
N ALA A 2 -5.84 5.69 -39.30
CA ALA A 2 -5.37 4.52 -38.57
C ALA A 2 -6.42 4.18 -37.51
N ALA A 3 -7.11 3.08 -37.70
CA ALA A 3 -8.11 2.57 -36.77
C ALA A 3 -7.41 1.98 -35.54
N SER A 4 -7.55 2.62 -34.37
CA SER A 4 -7.13 2.10 -33.08
C SER A 4 -8.05 0.95 -32.68
N VAL A 5 -7.56 -0.28 -32.78
CA VAL A 5 -8.23 -1.46 -32.22
C VAL A 5 -8.08 -1.40 -30.70
N LEU A 6 -9.11 -0.97 -30.02
CA LEU A 6 -9.32 -1.19 -28.58
C LEU A 6 -9.55 -2.71 -28.39
N ALA A 7 -8.50 -3.45 -28.07
CA ALA A 7 -8.60 -4.81 -27.58
C ALA A 7 -9.19 -4.78 -26.17
N GLY A 8 -10.52 -4.63 -26.08
CA GLY A 8 -11.26 -4.99 -24.89
C GLY A 8 -11.05 -6.48 -24.66
N THR A 9 -10.40 -6.86 -23.56
CA THR A 9 -10.37 -8.24 -23.10
C THR A 9 -11.80 -8.67 -22.82
N MET A 10 -12.45 -9.26 -23.81
CA MET A 10 -13.65 -10.04 -23.64
C MET A 10 -13.27 -11.15 -22.66
N LEU A 11 -13.64 -11.00 -21.39
CA LEU A 11 -13.77 -12.14 -20.50
C LEU A 11 -14.82 -13.03 -21.17
N ALA A 12 -14.34 -14.09 -21.84
CA ALA A 12 -15.21 -15.14 -22.31
C ALA A 12 -16.07 -15.56 -21.13
N SER A 13 -17.38 -15.45 -21.27
CA SER A 13 -18.36 -15.89 -20.30
C SER A 13 -18.35 -17.43 -20.32
N ALA A 14 -17.29 -18.03 -19.75
CA ALA A 14 -17.33 -19.42 -19.40
C ALA A 14 -18.41 -19.53 -18.31
N ALA A 15 -19.31 -20.51 -18.45
CA ALA A 15 -20.31 -20.80 -17.43
C ALA A 15 -19.61 -20.86 -16.07
N ASP A 16 -20.24 -20.25 -15.06
CA ASP A 16 -19.70 -20.24 -13.70
C ASP A 16 -19.38 -21.66 -13.25
N PRO A 17 -18.16 -21.94 -12.75
CA PRO A 17 -17.78 -23.30 -12.38
C PRO A 17 -18.70 -23.83 -11.28
N ALA A 18 -19.20 -25.06 -11.48
CA ALA A 18 -20.01 -25.74 -10.47
C ALA A 18 -19.11 -26.20 -9.31
N LEU A 19 -19.11 -25.45 -8.20
CA LEU A 19 -18.35 -25.75 -7.00
C LEU A 19 -19.28 -26.13 -5.84
N PRO A 20 -18.81 -26.96 -4.88
CA PRO A 20 -19.55 -27.25 -3.66
C PRO A 20 -19.90 -25.96 -2.91
N LYS A 21 -21.12 -25.88 -2.37
CA LYS A 21 -21.53 -24.71 -1.58
C LYS A 21 -20.74 -24.62 -0.28
N LEU A 22 -20.12 -23.48 -0.03
CA LEU A 22 -19.43 -23.16 1.22
C LEU A 22 -20.10 -21.98 1.91
N THR A 23 -20.12 -22.01 3.23
CA THR A 23 -20.45 -20.82 4.01
C THR A 23 -19.26 -19.85 4.04
N PRO A 24 -19.46 -18.55 4.26
CA PRO A 24 -18.36 -17.60 4.45
C PRO A 24 -17.35 -18.04 5.52
N ALA A 25 -17.83 -18.62 6.64
CA ALA A 25 -16.97 -19.12 7.70
C ALA A 25 -16.08 -20.30 7.24
N GLN A 26 -16.65 -21.23 6.49
CA GLN A 26 -15.90 -22.36 5.94
C GLN A 26 -14.82 -21.88 4.95
N LEU A 27 -15.16 -20.93 4.07
CA LEU A 27 -14.21 -20.39 3.10
C LEU A 27 -13.08 -19.62 3.79
N LEU A 28 -13.39 -18.75 4.75
CA LEU A 28 -12.39 -18.03 5.54
C LEU A 28 -11.47 -18.96 6.33
N ALA A 29 -12.04 -20.01 6.92
CA ALA A 29 -11.27 -21.04 7.62
C ALA A 29 -10.35 -21.82 6.67
N ALA A 30 -10.81 -22.10 5.45
CA ALA A 30 -10.02 -22.75 4.41
C ALA A 30 -8.87 -21.84 3.94
N MET A 31 -9.13 -20.55 3.72
CA MET A 31 -8.10 -19.56 3.40
C MET A 31 -7.04 -19.44 4.51
N HIS A 32 -7.46 -19.44 5.77
CA HIS A 32 -6.53 -19.38 6.90
C HIS A 32 -5.61 -20.62 6.99
N ARG A 33 -6.08 -21.78 6.55
CA ARG A 33 -5.30 -23.02 6.50
C ARG A 33 -4.50 -23.19 5.21
N ALA A 34 -4.72 -22.33 4.21
CA ALA A 34 -4.03 -22.41 2.94
C ALA A 34 -2.52 -22.28 3.15
N LYS A 35 -1.79 -23.22 2.57
CA LYS A 35 -0.32 -23.19 2.63
C LYS A 35 0.22 -22.32 1.49
N PRO A 36 1.23 -21.48 1.75
CA PRO A 36 1.93 -20.80 0.67
C PRO A 36 2.43 -21.81 -0.36
N PRO A 37 2.36 -21.52 -1.66
CA PRO A 37 2.89 -22.40 -2.68
C PRO A 37 4.40 -22.53 -2.53
N ALA A 38 4.94 -23.74 -2.78
CA ALA A 38 6.38 -23.97 -2.73
C ALA A 38 7.13 -23.20 -3.82
N ALA A 39 6.46 -22.97 -4.95
CA ALA A 39 6.95 -22.18 -6.08
C ALA A 39 5.76 -21.69 -6.90
N LEU A 40 5.94 -20.59 -7.64
CA LEU A 40 4.97 -20.12 -8.64
C LEU A 40 5.63 -19.25 -9.72
N THR A 41 4.98 -19.23 -10.87
CA THR A 41 5.17 -18.22 -11.91
C THR A 41 3.81 -17.63 -12.22
N ALA A 42 3.71 -16.31 -12.25
CA ALA A 42 2.45 -15.64 -12.47
C ALA A 42 2.60 -14.31 -13.21
N THR A 43 1.55 -13.94 -13.93
CA THR A 43 1.33 -12.59 -14.42
C THR A 43 0.14 -12.01 -13.66
N VAL A 44 0.30 -10.82 -13.16
CA VAL A 44 -0.71 -10.07 -12.40
C VAL A 44 -1.05 -8.81 -13.20
N SER A 45 -2.33 -8.54 -13.37
CA SER A 45 -2.82 -7.23 -13.81
C SER A 45 -3.31 -6.46 -12.58
N GLN A 46 -2.88 -5.21 -12.48
CA GLN A 46 -3.36 -4.27 -11.48
C GLN A 46 -3.91 -3.05 -12.19
N SER A 47 -5.08 -2.60 -11.79
CA SER A 47 -5.67 -1.36 -12.28
C SER A 47 -6.18 -0.50 -11.13
N ALA A 48 -5.98 0.80 -11.23
CA ALA A 48 -6.47 1.76 -10.26
C ALA A 48 -7.09 2.97 -10.98
N ASN A 49 -8.36 3.22 -10.67
CA ASN A 49 -9.12 4.39 -11.12
C ASN A 49 -9.75 5.05 -9.90
N LEU A 50 -8.91 5.66 -9.08
CA LEU A 50 -9.34 6.27 -7.83
C LEU A 50 -9.98 7.66 -8.03
N GLY A 51 -10.06 8.14 -9.27
CA GLY A 51 -10.59 9.47 -9.58
C GLY A 51 -9.67 10.60 -9.09
N PHE A 52 -8.37 10.33 -8.97
CA PHE A 52 -7.41 11.43 -8.85
C PHE A 52 -7.47 12.24 -10.14
N PRO A 53 -7.53 13.58 -10.05
CA PRO A 53 -7.26 14.39 -11.21
C PRO A 53 -5.88 14.00 -11.76
N ALA A 54 -5.72 14.07 -13.10
CA ALA A 54 -4.44 13.74 -13.73
C ALA A 54 -3.32 14.44 -12.96
N LEU A 55 -2.54 13.63 -12.23
CA LEU A 55 -1.41 14.16 -11.49
C LEU A 55 -0.40 14.62 -12.55
N PRO A 56 -0.04 15.91 -12.59
CA PRO A 56 1.00 16.34 -13.50
C PRO A 56 2.28 15.56 -13.14
N ASP A 57 3.07 15.27 -14.16
CA ASP A 57 4.37 14.64 -14.00
C ASP A 57 5.22 15.51 -13.06
N ILE A 58 5.26 15.13 -11.78
CA ILE A 58 6.00 15.88 -10.78
C ILE A 58 7.44 15.41 -10.92
N GLY A 59 8.15 16.05 -11.82
CA GLY A 59 9.58 15.82 -12.02
C GLY A 59 10.30 15.90 -10.68
N GLY A 60 10.79 14.76 -10.17
CA GLY A 60 11.50 14.66 -8.90
C GLY A 60 10.89 13.76 -7.85
N MET A 61 9.65 13.24 -7.98
CA MET A 61 9.26 12.03 -7.27
C MET A 61 10.08 10.90 -7.86
N ASP A 62 10.64 10.03 -7.01
CA ASP A 62 11.28 8.81 -7.46
C ASP A 62 10.37 8.18 -8.51
N SER A 63 10.77 8.32 -9.78
CA SER A 63 10.02 7.83 -10.93
C SER A 63 10.09 6.29 -11.02
N SER A 64 10.35 5.64 -9.87
CA SER A 64 10.30 4.19 -9.81
C SER A 64 8.86 3.75 -10.06
N PRO A 65 8.62 2.98 -11.13
CA PRO A 65 7.31 2.42 -11.43
C PRO A 65 6.75 1.55 -10.30
N LEU A 66 7.60 1.11 -9.36
CA LEU A 66 7.23 0.39 -8.14
C LEU A 66 6.87 1.31 -6.97
N SER A 67 6.89 2.64 -7.16
CA SER A 67 6.49 3.55 -6.10
C SER A 67 4.99 3.38 -5.79
N PRO A 68 4.57 3.51 -4.52
CA PRO A 68 3.14 3.47 -4.18
C PRO A 68 2.31 4.48 -4.99
N ALA A 69 2.88 5.65 -5.31
CA ALA A 69 2.23 6.67 -6.10
C ALA A 69 1.96 6.22 -7.54
N ALA A 70 2.89 5.51 -8.17
CA ALA A 70 2.69 4.96 -9.51
C ALA A 70 1.60 3.88 -9.52
N LEU A 71 1.54 3.04 -8.49
CA LEU A 71 0.60 1.92 -8.41
C LEU A 71 -0.85 2.34 -8.05
N ILE A 72 -1.11 3.57 -7.62
CA ILE A 72 -2.46 4.05 -7.31
C ILE A 72 -3.20 4.63 -8.52
N SER A 73 -2.60 4.63 -9.69
CA SER A 73 -3.22 5.12 -10.94
C SER A 73 -2.83 4.27 -12.13
N GLY A 74 -3.73 4.16 -13.13
CA GLY A 74 -3.47 3.44 -14.36
C GLY A 74 -3.55 1.93 -14.25
N THR A 75 -3.00 1.25 -15.26
CA THR A 75 -2.96 -0.21 -15.35
C THR A 75 -1.52 -0.68 -15.46
N HIS A 76 -1.17 -1.68 -14.66
CA HIS A 76 0.18 -2.23 -14.58
C HIS A 76 0.15 -3.74 -14.77
N THR A 77 1.14 -4.25 -15.50
CA THR A 77 1.38 -5.68 -15.64
C THR A 77 2.63 -6.05 -14.85
N ILE A 78 2.48 -6.98 -13.94
CA ILE A 78 3.52 -7.43 -13.03
C ILE A 78 3.76 -8.91 -13.27
N GLN A 79 5.00 -9.29 -13.53
CA GLN A 79 5.40 -10.70 -13.62
C GLN A 79 6.10 -11.12 -12.33
N ILE A 80 5.77 -12.29 -11.83
CA ILE A 80 6.25 -12.81 -10.56
C ILE A 80 6.81 -14.22 -10.76
N TRP A 81 8.01 -14.46 -10.27
CA TRP A 81 8.63 -15.77 -10.15
C TRP A 81 9.03 -15.97 -8.68
N TYR A 82 8.46 -16.98 -8.07
CA TYR A 82 8.78 -17.36 -6.70
C TYR A 82 9.34 -18.79 -6.68
N GLY A 83 10.57 -18.94 -6.23
CA GLY A 83 11.27 -20.22 -6.18
C GLY A 83 11.43 -20.79 -4.78
N GLY A 84 10.57 -20.37 -3.85
CA GLY A 84 10.66 -20.70 -2.43
C GLY A 84 11.37 -19.62 -1.61
N PRO A 85 11.55 -19.83 -0.30
CA PRO A 85 12.13 -18.83 0.60
C PRO A 85 13.45 -18.25 0.09
N GLY A 86 13.53 -16.92 0.06
CA GLY A 86 14.71 -16.19 -0.39
C GLY A 86 14.92 -16.15 -1.91
N ARG A 87 14.00 -16.65 -2.72
CA ARG A 87 14.06 -16.58 -4.18
C ARG A 87 12.78 -15.95 -4.75
N LEU A 88 12.90 -14.70 -5.16
CA LEU A 88 11.79 -13.93 -5.71
C LEU A 88 12.30 -13.05 -6.86
N ARG A 89 11.55 -13.00 -7.94
CA ARG A 89 11.67 -11.99 -8.98
C ARG A 89 10.33 -11.34 -9.19
N ILE A 90 10.31 -10.02 -9.28
CA ILE A 90 9.15 -9.21 -9.63
C ILE A 90 9.60 -8.26 -10.74
N ALA A 91 8.97 -8.36 -11.91
CA ALA A 91 9.20 -7.44 -13.02
C ALA A 91 7.92 -6.65 -13.30
N LEU A 92 8.02 -5.34 -13.23
CA LEU A 92 6.98 -4.41 -13.62
C LEU A 92 7.27 -3.92 -15.04
N LEU A 93 6.38 -4.23 -15.96
CA LEU A 93 6.45 -3.79 -17.33
C LEU A 93 5.86 -2.39 -17.47
N VAL A 94 6.61 -1.48 -18.05
CA VAL A 94 6.19 -0.11 -18.37
C VAL A 94 6.35 0.15 -19.85
N SER A 95 5.68 1.19 -20.37
CA SER A 95 5.55 1.43 -21.83
C SER A 95 6.88 1.47 -22.60
N PHE A 96 8.00 1.82 -21.97
CA PHE A 96 9.32 1.94 -22.61
C PHE A 96 10.44 1.30 -21.79
N GLY A 97 10.12 0.30 -20.96
CA GLY A 97 11.12 -0.35 -20.15
C GLY A 97 10.56 -1.31 -19.12
N GLU A 98 11.42 -1.73 -18.22
CA GLU A 98 11.04 -2.56 -17.09
C GLU A 98 11.74 -2.10 -15.81
N THR A 99 11.07 -2.33 -14.70
CA THR A 99 11.69 -2.30 -13.37
C THR A 99 11.65 -3.71 -12.83
N ASP A 100 12.80 -4.30 -12.57
CA ASP A 100 12.96 -5.71 -12.21
C ASP A 100 13.67 -5.82 -10.87
N MET A 101 13.02 -6.43 -9.89
CA MET A 101 13.57 -6.74 -8.59
C MET A 101 13.82 -8.24 -8.48
N ARG A 102 15.05 -8.64 -8.20
CA ARG A 102 15.44 -10.05 -8.01
C ARG A 102 16.07 -10.24 -6.64
N ILE A 103 15.55 -11.18 -5.89
CA ILE A 103 16.08 -11.59 -4.60
C ILE A 103 16.61 -13.00 -4.73
N ASN A 104 17.86 -13.20 -4.32
CA ASN A 104 18.49 -14.50 -4.22
C ASN A 104 19.24 -14.61 -2.87
N ARG A 105 18.53 -15.13 -1.87
CA ARG A 105 19.01 -15.33 -0.50
C ARG A 105 19.53 -14.04 0.16
N THR A 106 20.82 -13.79 0.08
CA THR A 106 21.51 -12.66 0.74
C THR A 106 21.78 -11.49 -0.19
N GLN A 107 21.32 -11.55 -1.42
CA GLN A 107 21.47 -10.49 -2.40
C GLN A 107 20.12 -10.13 -3.02
N ALA A 108 19.87 -8.84 -3.19
CA ALA A 108 18.78 -8.37 -4.02
C ALA A 108 19.30 -7.37 -5.05
N TRP A 109 18.68 -7.37 -6.21
CA TRP A 109 18.95 -6.43 -7.28
C TRP A 109 17.68 -5.70 -7.63
N LEU A 110 17.80 -4.39 -7.81
CA LEU A 110 16.79 -3.56 -8.46
C LEU A 110 17.39 -3.04 -9.76
N TRP A 111 16.76 -3.36 -10.86
CA TRP A 111 17.15 -2.90 -12.19
C TRP A 111 16.07 -1.95 -12.74
N GLU A 112 16.48 -0.81 -13.26
CA GLU A 112 15.65 0.19 -13.92
C GLU A 112 16.21 0.42 -15.32
N SER A 113 15.56 -0.13 -16.34
CA SER A 113 16.06 -0.14 -17.72
C SER A 113 16.13 1.26 -18.33
N GLN A 114 15.15 2.14 -18.06
CA GLN A 114 15.11 3.50 -18.60
C GLN A 114 16.33 4.36 -18.20
N GLY A 115 16.83 4.18 -16.99
CA GLY A 115 18.02 4.91 -16.50
C GLY A 115 19.31 4.11 -16.58
N GLN A 116 19.25 2.87 -17.07
CA GLN A 116 20.35 1.88 -17.03
C GLN A 116 20.98 1.82 -15.63
N ARG A 117 20.15 1.78 -14.58
CA ARG A 117 20.57 1.79 -13.18
C ARG A 117 20.34 0.43 -12.54
N ALA A 118 21.37 -0.09 -11.91
CA ALA A 118 21.30 -1.31 -11.14
C ALA A 118 21.69 -1.02 -9.68
N THR A 119 20.80 -1.31 -8.74
CA THR A 119 21.13 -1.22 -7.32
C THR A 119 21.24 -2.62 -6.74
N LYS A 120 22.42 -2.95 -6.21
CA LYS A 120 22.70 -4.20 -5.52
C LYS A 120 22.49 -3.99 -4.02
N PHE A 121 21.64 -4.77 -3.40
CA PHE A 121 21.46 -4.80 -1.96
C PHE A 121 22.14 -6.06 -1.41
N ILE A 122 23.02 -5.88 -0.45
CA ILE A 122 23.60 -6.97 0.35
C ILE A 122 22.73 -7.10 1.59
N LEU A 123 21.95 -8.18 1.64
CA LEU A 123 21.02 -8.46 2.73
C LEU A 123 21.76 -9.17 3.87
N PRO A 124 21.42 -8.91 5.12
CA PRO A 124 21.98 -9.66 6.23
C PRO A 124 21.61 -11.13 6.09
N ARG A 125 22.53 -12.02 6.45
CA ARG A 125 22.19 -13.45 6.58
C ARG A 125 21.08 -13.57 7.62
N PRO A 126 20.01 -14.34 7.37
CA PRO A 126 19.06 -14.66 8.42
C PRO A 126 19.84 -15.38 9.54
N ARG A 127 20.26 -14.66 10.55
CA ARG A 127 20.57 -15.28 11.84
C ARG A 127 19.24 -15.85 12.29
N GLY A 128 19.21 -17.14 12.64
CA GLY A 128 18.00 -17.71 13.22
C GLY A 128 17.51 -16.75 14.29
N ILE A 129 16.44 -16.03 13.97
CA ILE A 129 15.73 -15.24 14.97
C ILE A 129 15.17 -16.31 15.87
N ALA A 130 15.80 -16.55 17.02
CA ALA A 130 15.09 -17.06 18.15
C ALA A 130 13.95 -16.03 18.31
N VAL A 131 12.74 -16.40 17.84
CA VAL A 131 11.53 -15.66 18.17
C VAL A 131 11.58 -15.62 19.67
N PRO A 132 11.73 -14.44 20.33
CA PRO A 132 11.59 -14.38 21.77
C PRO A 132 10.26 -15.04 22.05
N ALA A 133 10.25 -16.11 22.85
CA ALA A 133 9.02 -16.66 23.36
C ALA A 133 8.35 -15.49 24.07
N GLU A 134 7.32 -14.91 23.44
CA GLU A 134 6.49 -13.93 24.12
C GLU A 134 6.10 -14.57 25.45
N PRO A 135 6.19 -13.80 26.58
CA PRO A 135 5.77 -14.33 27.86
C PRO A 135 4.35 -14.84 27.66
N ALA A 136 4.15 -16.12 27.97
CA ALA A 136 2.91 -16.84 27.76
C ALA A 136 1.74 -16.09 28.38
N GLN A 137 1.20 -15.13 27.64
CA GLN A 137 -0.12 -14.58 27.88
C GLN A 137 -1.05 -15.78 27.72
N ARG A 138 -1.83 -16.07 28.77
CA ARG A 138 -2.78 -17.16 28.91
C ARG A 138 -3.11 -17.80 27.59
N ALA A 139 -2.67 -19.05 27.39
CA ALA A 139 -2.85 -19.79 26.16
C ALA A 139 -4.32 -19.62 25.70
N PRO A 140 -4.55 -19.07 24.49
CA PRO A 140 -5.91 -19.01 23.97
C PRO A 140 -6.42 -20.43 23.93
N VAL A 141 -7.64 -20.66 24.43
CA VAL A 141 -8.32 -21.95 24.31
C VAL A 141 -8.17 -22.38 22.84
N PRO A 142 -7.68 -23.61 22.57
CA PRO A 142 -7.44 -24.05 21.20
C PRO A 142 -8.74 -23.93 20.40
N MET A 143 -8.83 -22.95 19.51
CA MET A 143 -9.97 -22.75 18.63
C MET A 143 -9.67 -23.38 17.28
N THR A 144 -10.64 -24.15 16.74
CA THR A 144 -10.50 -24.61 15.36
C THR A 144 -10.52 -23.39 14.40
N PRO A 145 -9.90 -23.49 13.20
CA PRO A 145 -9.95 -22.42 12.20
C PRO A 145 -11.38 -21.97 11.85
N ILE A 146 -12.35 -22.90 11.85
CA ILE A 146 -13.77 -22.57 11.62
C ILE A 146 -14.32 -21.73 12.78
N GLN A 147 -14.07 -22.12 14.02
CA GLN A 147 -14.50 -21.36 15.20
C GLN A 147 -13.87 -19.95 15.23
N ALA A 148 -12.58 -19.84 14.84
CA ALA A 148 -11.91 -18.56 14.69
C ALA A 148 -12.56 -17.70 13.60
N ALA A 149 -12.90 -18.28 12.44
CA ALA A 149 -13.59 -17.59 11.35
C ALA A 149 -15.01 -17.15 11.76
N ASP A 150 -15.76 -18.01 12.44
CA ASP A 150 -17.09 -17.67 12.97
C ASP A 150 -17.01 -16.55 14.01
N ARG A 151 -16.02 -16.60 14.90
CA ARG A 151 -15.80 -15.52 15.87
C ARG A 151 -15.44 -14.21 15.17
N PHE A 152 -14.58 -14.25 14.16
CA PHE A 152 -14.23 -13.08 13.34
C PHE A 152 -15.47 -12.51 12.65
N LEU A 153 -16.29 -13.36 12.00
CA LEU A 153 -17.52 -12.92 11.34
C LEU A 153 -18.51 -12.30 12.32
N ARG A 154 -18.62 -12.83 13.55
CA ARG A 154 -19.46 -12.23 14.59
C ARG A 154 -18.95 -10.86 15.03
N LEU A 155 -17.63 -10.68 15.13
CA LEU A 155 -17.02 -9.40 15.52
C LEU A 155 -17.24 -8.31 14.45
N ILE A 156 -17.11 -8.66 13.17
CA ILE A 156 -17.29 -7.70 12.08
C ILE A 156 -18.75 -7.57 11.63
N GLY A 157 -19.58 -8.55 11.93
CA GLY A 157 -20.97 -8.67 11.47
C GLY A 157 -21.86 -7.44 11.70
N PRO A 158 -21.75 -6.74 12.86
CA PRO A 158 -22.50 -5.53 13.10
C PRO A 158 -22.23 -4.42 12.07
N THR A 159 -21.01 -4.35 11.53
CA THR A 159 -20.58 -3.31 10.59
C THR A 159 -20.40 -3.81 9.15
N THR A 160 -20.36 -5.14 8.96
CA THR A 160 -19.92 -5.77 7.70
C THR A 160 -20.86 -6.90 7.29
N LYS A 161 -21.21 -6.92 6.02
CA LYS A 161 -21.91 -8.04 5.37
C LYS A 161 -20.86 -8.87 4.63
N VAL A 162 -20.81 -10.18 4.88
CA VAL A 162 -19.92 -11.13 4.19
C VAL A 162 -20.78 -12.19 3.51
N THR A 163 -20.59 -12.40 2.21
CA THR A 163 -21.35 -13.34 1.40
C THR A 163 -20.47 -14.04 0.38
N ILE A 164 -20.96 -15.15 -0.17
CA ILE A 164 -20.40 -15.82 -1.34
C ILE A 164 -21.49 -15.77 -2.43
N PRO A 165 -21.50 -14.70 -3.27
CA PRO A 165 -22.56 -14.52 -4.25
C PRO A 165 -22.49 -15.52 -5.41
N GLY A 166 -21.36 -16.15 -5.66
CA GLY A 166 -21.18 -17.06 -6.77
C GLY A 166 -19.75 -17.62 -6.86
N THR A 167 -19.44 -18.05 -8.05
CA THR A 167 -18.15 -18.60 -8.45
C THR A 167 -17.60 -17.78 -9.63
N ALA A 168 -16.33 -17.94 -9.96
CA ALA A 168 -15.67 -17.27 -11.08
C ALA A 168 -14.53 -18.14 -11.61
N THR A 169 -14.04 -17.81 -12.80
CA THR A 169 -12.79 -18.36 -13.33
C THR A 169 -11.74 -17.23 -13.37
N VAL A 170 -10.60 -17.44 -12.71
CA VAL A 170 -9.48 -16.48 -12.67
C VAL A 170 -8.20 -17.20 -13.07
N ALA A 171 -7.48 -16.70 -14.09
CA ALA A 171 -6.27 -17.33 -14.61
C ALA A 171 -6.46 -18.83 -14.97
N GLY A 172 -7.63 -19.20 -15.50
CA GLY A 172 -7.99 -20.59 -15.83
C GLY A 172 -8.34 -21.48 -14.62
N ARG A 173 -8.49 -20.91 -13.42
CA ARG A 173 -8.77 -21.63 -12.18
C ARG A 173 -10.16 -21.30 -11.64
N SER A 174 -10.90 -22.33 -11.22
CA SER A 174 -12.19 -22.15 -10.57
C SER A 174 -12.03 -21.51 -9.18
N ALA A 175 -12.86 -20.53 -8.86
CA ALA A 175 -12.76 -19.76 -7.64
C ALA A 175 -14.13 -19.47 -7.04
N TYR A 176 -14.19 -19.37 -5.71
CA TYR A 176 -15.31 -18.79 -4.97
C TYR A 176 -15.20 -17.27 -4.97
N GLN A 177 -16.30 -16.58 -5.18
CA GLN A 177 -16.36 -15.12 -5.00
C GLN A 177 -16.76 -14.78 -3.57
N LEU A 178 -15.82 -14.27 -2.77
CA LEU A 178 -16.10 -13.76 -1.42
C LEU A 178 -16.36 -12.26 -1.52
N ALA A 179 -17.55 -11.81 -1.14
CA ALA A 179 -17.92 -10.40 -1.13
C ALA A 179 -18.03 -9.88 0.31
N ILE A 180 -17.37 -8.76 0.58
CA ILE A 180 -17.32 -8.08 1.87
C ILE A 180 -17.80 -6.66 1.67
N ALA A 181 -18.85 -6.23 2.37
CA ALA A 181 -19.45 -4.91 2.20
C ALA A 181 -19.74 -4.23 3.54
N PRO A 182 -19.46 -2.92 3.68
CA PRO A 182 -19.89 -2.16 4.85
C PRO A 182 -21.42 -2.06 4.89
N ARG A 183 -22.01 -2.20 6.08
CA ARG A 183 -23.44 -1.95 6.30
C ARG A 183 -23.76 -0.46 6.35
N SER A 184 -22.79 0.37 6.74
CA SER A 184 -22.95 1.82 6.83
C SER A 184 -22.91 2.47 5.44
N GLY A 185 -23.84 3.38 5.17
CA GLY A 185 -23.84 4.25 4.00
C GLY A 185 -22.73 5.32 4.00
N GLN A 186 -22.04 5.51 5.12
CA GLN A 186 -21.03 6.55 5.29
C GLN A 186 -19.62 6.14 4.84
N SER A 187 -19.39 4.85 4.53
CA SER A 187 -18.16 4.42 3.88
C SER A 187 -18.21 4.72 2.37
N LEU A 188 -17.09 5.19 1.80
CA LEU A 188 -16.92 5.33 0.34
C LEU A 188 -16.73 3.98 -0.34
N ILE A 189 -16.30 2.96 0.40
CA ILE A 189 -16.22 1.59 -0.11
C ILE A 189 -17.64 1.04 -0.16
N GLY A 190 -18.05 0.54 -1.33
CA GLY A 190 -19.32 -0.15 -1.51
C GLY A 190 -19.20 -1.63 -1.20
N ARG A 191 -18.19 -2.28 -1.77
CA ARG A 191 -17.86 -3.68 -1.53
C ARG A 191 -16.43 -4.00 -1.93
N ILE A 192 -15.91 -5.08 -1.39
CA ILE A 192 -14.66 -5.72 -1.79
C ILE A 192 -15.02 -7.12 -2.25
N GLU A 193 -14.55 -7.52 -3.42
CA GLU A 193 -14.70 -8.87 -3.96
C GLU A 193 -13.34 -9.55 -4.04
N ILE A 194 -13.26 -10.78 -3.55
CA ILE A 194 -12.04 -11.60 -3.55
C ILE A 194 -12.40 -12.92 -4.22
N ALA A 195 -11.72 -13.25 -5.32
CA ALA A 195 -11.80 -14.57 -5.88
C ALA A 195 -10.81 -15.49 -5.16
N VAL A 196 -11.31 -16.58 -4.60
CA VAL A 196 -10.54 -17.55 -3.80
C VAL A 196 -10.49 -18.86 -4.54
N ASP A 197 -9.30 -19.34 -4.84
CA ASP A 197 -9.08 -20.60 -5.56
C ASP A 197 -9.79 -21.78 -4.89
N ALA A 198 -10.53 -22.57 -5.67
CA ALA A 198 -11.30 -23.67 -5.12
C ALA A 198 -10.45 -24.83 -4.58
N GLN A 199 -9.22 -24.99 -5.07
CA GLN A 199 -8.34 -26.09 -4.68
C GLN A 199 -7.35 -25.69 -3.60
N THR A 200 -6.67 -24.55 -3.78
CA THR A 200 -5.59 -24.09 -2.89
C THR A 200 -6.07 -23.12 -1.82
N HIS A 201 -7.27 -22.54 -1.97
CA HIS A 201 -7.86 -21.49 -1.15
C HIS A 201 -7.00 -20.22 -1.07
N LEU A 202 -6.11 -20.02 -2.05
CA LEU A 202 -5.34 -18.79 -2.20
C LEU A 202 -6.18 -17.70 -2.88
N PRO A 203 -6.03 -16.42 -2.50
CA PRO A 203 -6.68 -15.32 -3.22
C PRO A 203 -6.07 -15.20 -4.62
N LEU A 204 -6.92 -15.23 -5.65
CA LEU A 204 -6.54 -15.08 -7.05
C LEU A 204 -6.77 -13.67 -7.57
N SER A 205 -7.76 -12.95 -7.05
CA SER A 205 -7.99 -11.55 -7.37
C SER A 205 -8.65 -10.82 -6.20
N LEU A 206 -8.46 -9.50 -6.19
CA LEU A 206 -9.13 -8.58 -5.27
C LEU A 206 -9.61 -7.38 -6.07
N GLN A 207 -10.88 -7.00 -5.87
CA GLN A 207 -11.49 -5.83 -6.47
C GLN A 207 -12.15 -4.99 -5.38
N VAL A 208 -11.94 -3.67 -5.44
CA VAL A 208 -12.55 -2.71 -4.52
C VAL A 208 -13.46 -1.78 -5.30
N PHE A 209 -14.72 -1.79 -4.97
CA PHE A 209 -15.73 -0.97 -5.62
C PHE A 209 -16.08 0.22 -4.74
N ALA A 210 -16.11 1.39 -5.34
CA ALA A 210 -16.69 2.55 -4.70
C ALA A 210 -18.19 2.35 -4.51
N ARG A 211 -18.78 3.05 -3.55
CA ARG A 211 -20.21 2.98 -3.30
C ARG A 211 -21.01 3.43 -4.54
N GLY A 212 -21.94 2.58 -4.95
CA GLY A 212 -22.77 2.82 -6.13
C GLY A 212 -22.09 2.58 -7.47
N ALA A 213 -20.81 2.19 -7.49
CA ALA A 213 -20.08 1.91 -8.71
C ALA A 213 -20.27 0.46 -9.17
N SER A 214 -20.44 0.28 -10.48
CA SER A 214 -20.48 -1.02 -11.16
C SER A 214 -19.07 -1.53 -11.53
N SER A 215 -18.13 -0.62 -11.77
CA SER A 215 -16.73 -0.94 -12.07
C SER A 215 -15.84 -0.77 -10.84
N PRO A 216 -14.80 -1.60 -10.68
CA PRO A 216 -13.89 -1.47 -9.55
C PRO A 216 -13.05 -0.19 -9.67
N ALA A 217 -12.88 0.52 -8.55
CA ALA A 217 -11.94 1.64 -8.43
C ALA A 217 -10.49 1.15 -8.27
N PHE A 218 -10.32 -0.06 -7.75
CA PHE A 218 -9.03 -0.76 -7.68
C PHE A 218 -9.27 -2.24 -7.95
N ALA A 219 -8.42 -2.83 -8.79
CA ALA A 219 -8.42 -4.27 -9.04
C ALA A 219 -6.99 -4.77 -9.14
N ILE A 220 -6.74 -5.95 -8.59
CA ILE A 220 -5.50 -6.70 -8.77
C ILE A 220 -5.86 -8.18 -8.87
N GLY A 221 -5.28 -8.89 -9.84
CA GLY A 221 -5.57 -10.30 -10.02
C GLY A 221 -4.61 -10.99 -10.96
N PHE A 222 -4.50 -12.29 -10.82
CA PHE A 222 -3.73 -13.11 -11.73
C PHE A 222 -4.41 -13.18 -13.11
N THR A 223 -3.66 -12.94 -14.17
CA THR A 223 -4.05 -13.22 -15.56
C THR A 223 -3.48 -14.55 -16.03
N SER A 224 -2.35 -14.98 -15.43
CA SER A 224 -1.83 -16.35 -15.54
C SER A 224 -1.20 -16.78 -14.23
N LEU A 225 -1.30 -18.08 -13.90
CA LEU A 225 -0.75 -18.65 -12.68
C LEU A 225 -0.35 -20.10 -12.90
N SER A 226 0.91 -20.42 -12.60
CA SER A 226 1.44 -21.78 -12.59
C SER A 226 2.22 -22.02 -11.31
N PHE A 227 2.04 -23.19 -10.71
CA PHE A 227 2.80 -23.63 -9.53
C PHE A 227 4.08 -24.40 -9.90
N THR A 228 4.44 -24.42 -11.17
CA THR A 228 5.71 -25.00 -11.63
C THR A 228 6.89 -24.17 -11.11
N LYS A 229 7.93 -24.83 -10.63
CA LYS A 229 9.14 -24.20 -10.11
C LYS A 229 9.87 -23.44 -11.23
N PRO A 230 10.11 -22.13 -11.06
CA PRO A 230 10.87 -21.35 -12.05
C PRO A 230 12.33 -21.81 -12.15
N ALA A 231 12.92 -21.63 -13.33
CA ALA A 231 14.34 -21.87 -13.52
C ALA A 231 15.19 -20.97 -12.62
N ALA A 232 16.33 -21.47 -12.16
CA ALA A 232 17.22 -20.75 -11.22
C ALA A 232 17.76 -19.43 -11.80
N SER A 233 17.91 -19.35 -13.14
CA SER A 233 18.32 -18.16 -13.86
C SER A 233 17.39 -16.95 -13.67
N ASN A 234 16.12 -17.18 -13.34
CA ASN A 234 15.20 -16.07 -13.02
C ASN A 234 15.63 -15.25 -11.79
N PHE A 235 16.43 -15.82 -10.89
CA PHE A 235 16.83 -15.18 -9.63
C PHE A 235 18.23 -14.62 -9.65
N THR A 236 18.98 -14.80 -10.75
CA THR A 236 20.30 -14.22 -10.95
C THR A 236 20.21 -12.99 -11.83
N PHE A 237 21.10 -12.04 -11.63
CA PHE A 237 21.17 -10.82 -12.43
C PHE A 237 22.63 -10.41 -12.65
N THR A 238 22.95 -10.13 -13.89
CA THR A 238 24.20 -9.50 -14.30
C THR A 238 23.85 -8.17 -14.96
N PRO A 239 24.35 -7.03 -14.45
CA PRO A 239 24.10 -5.74 -15.07
C PRO A 239 24.59 -5.74 -16.52
N PRO A 240 23.83 -5.18 -17.46
CA PRO A 240 24.25 -4.98 -18.82
C PRO A 240 25.51 -4.08 -18.91
N PRO A 241 26.29 -4.18 -19.98
CA PRO A 241 27.41 -3.26 -20.22
C PRO A 241 26.93 -1.81 -20.21
N GLY A 242 27.68 -0.91 -19.56
CA GLY A 242 27.32 0.51 -19.42
C GLY A 242 26.34 0.83 -18.30
N ALA A 243 25.80 -0.16 -17.60
CA ALA A 243 24.88 0.09 -16.49
C ALA A 243 25.59 0.79 -15.31
N LYS A 244 24.90 1.78 -14.72
CA LYS A 244 25.34 2.46 -13.50
C LYS A 244 25.01 1.58 -12.28
N VAL A 245 26.02 1.01 -11.65
CA VAL A 245 25.84 0.08 -10.51
C VAL A 245 26.09 0.81 -9.20
N LYS A 246 25.13 0.70 -8.27
CA LYS A 246 25.26 1.15 -6.87
C LYS A 246 25.11 -0.04 -5.94
N THR A 247 25.99 -0.15 -4.93
CA THR A 247 25.85 -1.17 -3.88
C THR A 247 25.39 -0.55 -2.58
N VAL A 248 24.41 -1.18 -1.94
CA VAL A 248 23.83 -0.79 -0.64
C VAL A 248 23.92 -1.97 0.31
N HIS A 249 24.51 -1.76 1.47
CA HIS A 249 24.53 -2.75 2.55
C HIS A 249 23.33 -2.51 3.47
N VAL A 250 22.47 -3.51 3.63
CA VAL A 250 21.31 -3.45 4.53
C VAL A 250 21.77 -3.90 5.93
N PRO A 251 21.72 -3.03 6.95
CA PRO A 251 22.15 -3.41 8.29
C PRO A 251 21.24 -4.51 8.89
N ALA A 252 21.82 -5.44 9.63
CA ALA A 252 21.06 -6.42 10.39
C ALA A 252 20.38 -5.74 11.59
N GLY A 253 19.06 -5.80 11.68
CA GLY A 253 18.38 -5.37 12.90
C GLY A 253 17.05 -4.64 12.78
N HIS A 254 16.54 -4.35 11.57
CA HIS A 254 15.22 -3.72 11.42
C HIS A 254 14.38 -4.45 10.38
N PRO A 255 13.48 -5.37 10.77
CA PRO A 255 12.46 -5.85 9.85
C PRO A 255 11.45 -4.71 9.61
N GLY A 256 11.43 -4.14 8.42
CA GLY A 256 10.36 -3.25 7.98
C GLY A 256 10.74 -1.82 7.57
N VAL A 257 12.02 -1.42 7.60
CA VAL A 257 12.43 -0.11 7.10
C VAL A 257 13.26 -0.30 5.82
N MET A 258 12.68 0.05 4.68
CA MET A 258 13.46 0.30 3.46
C MET A 258 14.51 1.36 3.78
N PRO A 259 15.79 1.18 3.40
CA PRO A 259 16.84 2.16 3.73
C PRO A 259 16.64 3.43 2.91
N GLY A 260 15.96 4.40 3.52
CA GLY A 260 16.01 5.79 3.12
C GLY A 260 17.01 6.51 4.03
N HIS A 261 18.18 6.83 3.47
CA HIS A 261 19.18 7.78 3.98
C HIS A 261 19.47 7.82 5.50
N HIS A 262 20.68 7.37 5.85
CA HIS A 262 21.26 7.54 7.18
C HIS A 262 21.37 9.02 7.55
N LEU A 263 20.63 9.46 8.58
CA LEU A 263 21.01 10.63 9.38
C LEU A 263 22.24 10.25 10.22
N LYS A 264 23.42 10.76 9.86
CA LYS A 264 24.60 10.76 10.75
C LYS A 264 24.26 11.60 11.98
N LEU A 265 24.03 10.96 13.12
CA LEU A 265 24.06 11.63 14.41
C LEU A 265 25.53 11.99 14.74
N MET A 266 25.85 13.26 14.70
CA MET A 266 27.07 13.78 15.28
C MET A 266 26.95 13.92 16.80
N PRO A 267 28.03 13.69 17.60
CA PRO A 267 27.95 13.78 19.04
C PRO A 267 27.78 15.21 19.53
N ARG A 268 26.95 15.33 20.55
CA ARG A 268 26.64 16.59 21.25
C ARG A 268 27.84 17.06 22.07
N HIS A 269 28.37 18.25 21.76
CA HIS A 269 29.13 19.05 22.73
C HIS A 269 28.56 20.47 22.76
N GLY A 270 28.33 20.98 23.97
CA GLY A 270 28.22 22.41 24.28
C GLY A 270 26.82 22.93 24.58
N ARG A 271 26.53 23.11 25.88
CA ARG A 271 25.42 23.94 26.38
C ARG A 271 25.73 25.42 26.12
N LEU A 272 24.81 26.10 25.47
CA LEU A 272 24.68 27.57 25.59
C LEU A 272 23.22 27.91 25.89
N ARG A 273 23.02 28.61 27.00
CA ARG A 273 21.73 29.19 27.39
C ARG A 273 21.45 30.42 26.52
N HIS A 274 20.24 30.53 26.00
CA HIS A 274 19.66 31.77 25.50
C HIS A 274 18.16 31.87 25.87
N PRO A 275 17.62 33.11 25.98
CA PRO A 275 16.35 33.36 26.64
C PRO A 275 15.13 33.09 25.75
N ASP A 276 14.02 32.89 26.45
CA ASP A 276 12.70 32.52 25.99
C ASP A 276 12.10 33.38 24.88
N HIS A 277 12.03 32.78 23.69
CA HIS A 277 10.89 32.92 22.78
C HIS A 277 10.53 31.52 22.33
N GLY A 278 9.43 31.00 22.83
CA GLY A 278 8.90 29.68 22.46
C GLY A 278 8.70 29.57 20.94
N PRO A 279 8.78 28.38 20.38
CA PRO A 279 8.56 28.17 18.95
C PRO A 279 7.16 28.68 18.58
N PRO A 280 7.00 29.23 17.35
CA PRO A 280 5.68 29.67 16.91
C PRO A 280 4.67 28.53 16.96
N PRO A 281 3.36 28.80 17.20
CA PRO A 281 2.35 27.77 17.45
C PRO A 281 2.23 26.67 16.39
N TRP A 282 2.69 26.94 15.16
CA TRP A 282 2.71 25.96 14.08
C TRP A 282 3.94 25.03 14.09
N LEU A 283 4.91 25.30 14.99
CA LEU A 283 6.11 24.52 15.21
C LEU A 283 6.06 23.72 16.53
N ALA A 284 4.88 23.48 17.05
CA ALA A 284 4.71 22.66 18.25
C ALA A 284 5.39 21.29 18.06
N PRO A 285 6.07 20.75 19.09
CA PRO A 285 6.79 19.49 18.95
C PRO A 285 5.84 18.39 18.50
N VAL A 286 6.26 17.61 17.50
CA VAL A 286 5.58 16.42 16.97
C VAL A 286 5.61 15.32 18.04
N ALA A 287 4.96 15.58 19.18
CA ALA A 287 4.81 14.63 20.29
C ALA A 287 3.51 13.81 20.20
N ALA A 288 2.57 14.22 19.32
CA ALA A 288 1.34 13.49 19.13
C ALA A 288 1.50 12.52 17.95
N GLY A 289 1.54 11.24 18.24
CA GLY A 289 1.44 10.18 17.23
C GLY A 289 0.12 10.26 16.45
N PRO A 290 -0.06 9.41 15.41
CA PRO A 290 -1.30 9.36 14.66
C PRO A 290 -2.48 9.07 15.59
N ARG A 291 -3.54 9.87 15.46
CA ARG A 291 -4.81 9.68 16.19
C ARG A 291 -5.81 8.98 15.27
N THR A 292 -6.62 8.10 15.83
CA THR A 292 -7.66 7.39 15.10
C THR A 292 -9.03 7.73 15.66
N PHE A 293 -10.00 7.99 14.78
CA PHE A 293 -11.40 8.23 15.09
C PHE A 293 -12.26 7.20 14.39
N GLY A 294 -13.43 6.91 14.95
CA GLY A 294 -14.32 5.89 14.39
C GLY A 294 -13.78 4.45 14.55
N THR A 295 -14.46 3.50 13.95
CA THR A 295 -14.14 2.07 14.02
C THR A 295 -14.43 1.38 12.70
N GLY A 296 -13.65 0.34 12.37
CA GLY A 296 -13.86 -0.49 11.19
C GLY A 296 -13.85 0.32 9.89
N TRP A 297 -14.93 0.26 9.10
CA TRP A 297 -15.07 0.94 7.83
C TRP A 297 -15.14 2.47 7.92
N LEU A 298 -15.38 3.00 9.10
CA LEU A 298 -15.50 4.43 9.36
C LEU A 298 -14.28 4.99 10.09
N THR A 299 -13.17 4.26 10.08
CA THR A 299 -11.92 4.74 10.67
C THR A 299 -11.37 5.92 9.90
N VAL A 300 -11.08 7.00 10.62
CA VAL A 300 -10.37 8.19 10.16
C VAL A 300 -9.05 8.28 10.92
N VAL A 301 -7.97 8.45 10.20
CA VAL A 301 -6.64 8.68 10.78
C VAL A 301 -6.31 10.15 10.68
N ALA A 302 -5.94 10.77 11.79
CA ALA A 302 -5.45 12.14 11.85
C ALA A 302 -3.97 12.17 12.20
N VAL A 303 -3.20 12.90 11.42
CA VAL A 303 -1.76 13.10 11.63
C VAL A 303 -1.42 14.58 11.50
N PRO A 304 -0.55 15.13 12.38
CA PRO A 304 -0.01 16.46 12.19
C PRO A 304 0.73 16.54 10.84
N PHE A 305 0.55 17.63 10.11
CA PHE A 305 1.15 17.83 8.80
C PHE A 305 2.67 17.66 8.80
N GLY A 306 3.35 18.20 9.81
CA GLY A 306 4.79 18.04 10.00
C GLY A 306 5.24 16.58 10.12
N ALA A 307 4.42 15.72 10.74
CA ALA A 307 4.70 14.28 10.86
C ALA A 307 4.48 13.56 9.51
N ALA A 308 3.47 13.97 8.74
CA ALA A 308 3.14 13.36 7.46
C ALA A 308 4.20 13.59 6.38
N ILE A 309 4.93 14.71 6.44
CA ILE A 309 6.01 15.04 5.49
C ILE A 309 7.40 14.60 5.95
N GLY A 310 7.49 13.69 6.94
CA GLY A 310 8.76 13.10 7.36
C GLY A 310 9.53 13.89 8.40
N GLY A 311 8.84 14.59 9.30
CA GLY A 311 9.44 15.13 10.53
C GLY A 311 10.61 16.08 10.28
N ILE A 312 10.45 17.09 9.42
CA ILE A 312 11.41 18.19 9.36
C ILE A 312 11.26 18.99 10.65
N VAL A 313 12.07 18.66 11.65
CA VAL A 313 12.33 19.56 12.78
C VAL A 313 13.50 20.45 12.34
N PRO A 314 13.33 21.73 12.11
CA PRO A 314 14.46 22.65 12.07
C PRO A 314 14.95 22.83 13.51
N GLY A 315 15.86 22.00 13.95
CA GLY A 315 16.66 22.25 15.15
C GLY A 315 17.82 23.14 14.79
N GLY A 316 17.72 24.44 15.04
CA GLY A 316 18.86 25.35 14.89
C GLY A 316 18.42 26.79 14.66
N SER A 317 18.43 27.57 15.74
CA SER A 317 18.44 29.04 15.70
C SER A 317 19.68 29.52 14.98
N GLY A 318 19.53 30.07 13.78
CA GLY A 318 20.57 30.76 13.06
C GLY A 318 19.95 31.49 11.86
N ALA A 319 19.93 32.81 11.92
CA ALA A 319 19.52 33.67 10.84
C ALA A 319 20.44 33.44 9.63
N TYR A 320 19.94 32.77 8.60
CA TYR A 320 20.57 32.75 7.28
C TYR A 320 19.54 32.99 6.19
N HIS A 321 19.65 34.14 5.57
CA HIS A 321 19.14 34.38 4.23
C HIS A 321 19.83 33.40 3.28
N SER A 322 19.23 32.30 2.98
CA SER A 322 19.64 31.46 1.85
C SER A 322 18.45 30.61 1.40
N SER A 323 18.19 30.59 0.12
CA SER A 323 17.24 29.75 -0.58
C SER A 323 17.32 28.32 -0.06
N LEU A 324 16.36 27.91 0.77
CA LEU A 324 16.22 26.54 1.25
C LEU A 324 16.02 25.63 0.03
N ARG A 325 17.08 25.01 -0.46
CA ARG A 325 16.98 23.87 -1.37
C ARG A 325 16.57 22.67 -0.52
N ILE A 326 15.27 22.48 -0.36
CA ILE A 326 14.71 21.26 0.23
C ILE A 326 14.94 20.16 -0.80
N SER A 327 15.84 19.22 -0.51
CA SER A 327 16.11 18.04 -1.34
C SER A 327 15.83 16.76 -0.54
N GLY A 328 15.47 15.68 -1.23
CA GLY A 328 15.13 14.40 -0.61
C GLY A 328 13.64 14.20 -0.31
N PRO A 329 13.27 13.26 0.58
CA PRO A 329 11.88 12.87 0.85
C PRO A 329 10.95 14.02 1.22
N ALA A 330 11.47 15.06 1.85
CA ALA A 330 10.72 16.25 2.23
C ALA A 330 10.33 17.14 1.03
N ALA A 331 11.20 17.26 0.05
CA ALA A 331 10.88 17.97 -1.20
C ALA A 331 9.81 17.25 -2.01
N GLN A 332 9.87 15.91 -2.00
CA GLN A 332 8.87 15.05 -2.63
C GLN A 332 7.51 15.20 -1.93
N GLY A 333 7.49 15.20 -0.58
CA GLY A 333 6.27 15.42 0.20
C GLY A 333 5.62 16.77 -0.08
N LEU A 334 6.41 17.83 -0.19
CA LEU A 334 5.91 19.17 -0.53
C LEU A 334 5.42 19.26 -1.99
N GLY A 335 6.07 18.55 -2.93
CA GLY A 335 5.62 18.45 -4.32
C GLY A 335 4.25 17.78 -4.41
N LEU A 336 4.10 16.63 -3.77
CA LEU A 336 2.83 15.92 -3.69
C LEU A 336 1.73 16.78 -3.04
N LEU A 337 2.05 17.49 -1.95
CA LEU A 337 1.12 18.38 -1.30
C LEU A 337 0.60 19.47 -2.23
N LYS A 338 1.48 20.14 -2.98
CA LYS A 338 1.06 21.19 -3.93
C LYS A 338 0.07 20.65 -4.96
N VAL A 339 0.29 19.43 -5.46
CA VAL A 339 -0.61 18.77 -6.40
C VAL A 339 -1.93 18.40 -5.74
N LEU A 340 -1.87 17.84 -4.55
CA LEU A 340 -3.07 17.49 -3.78
C LEU A 340 -3.90 18.74 -3.44
N LEU A 341 -3.25 19.86 -3.06
CA LEU A 341 -3.92 21.12 -2.81
C LEU A 341 -4.56 21.68 -4.08
N LYS A 342 -3.87 21.63 -5.22
CA LYS A 342 -4.43 22.07 -6.51
C LYS A 342 -5.64 21.26 -6.94
N ALA A 343 -5.67 19.98 -6.57
CA ALA A 343 -6.76 19.04 -6.85
C ALA A 343 -7.87 19.07 -5.80
N SER A 344 -7.66 19.74 -4.66
CA SER A 344 -8.58 19.81 -3.55
C SER A 344 -9.53 21.01 -3.67
N LYS A 345 -10.65 20.93 -2.96
CA LYS A 345 -11.61 22.04 -2.86
C LYS A 345 -11.48 22.71 -1.49
N PRO A 346 -11.52 24.04 -1.41
CA PRO A 346 -11.60 24.72 -0.13
C PRO A 346 -12.93 24.39 0.55
N VAL A 347 -12.88 24.11 1.85
CA VAL A 347 -14.05 23.75 2.67
C VAL A 347 -13.93 24.43 4.04
N HIS A 348 -15.08 24.64 4.67
CA HIS A 348 -15.17 25.23 6.01
C HIS A 348 -16.30 24.56 6.81
N GLY A 349 -16.22 24.67 8.13
CA GLY A 349 -17.22 24.12 9.05
C GLY A 349 -16.91 24.46 10.48
N ALA A 350 -17.61 23.86 11.45
CA ALA A 350 -17.39 24.08 12.88
C ALA A 350 -15.96 23.72 13.35
N TRP A 351 -15.23 22.91 12.57
CA TRP A 351 -13.85 22.51 12.80
C TRP A 351 -12.81 23.55 12.30
N GLY A 352 -13.26 24.59 11.58
CA GLY A 352 -12.41 25.61 10.97
C GLY A 352 -12.50 25.58 9.44
N SER A 353 -11.40 25.91 8.78
CA SER A 353 -11.25 25.89 7.33
C SER A 353 -10.16 24.90 6.89
N GLY A 354 -10.15 24.54 5.60
CA GLY A 354 -9.16 23.64 5.06
C GLY A 354 -9.42 23.27 3.61
N HIS A 355 -8.73 22.24 3.15
CA HIS A 355 -8.82 21.71 1.80
C HIS A 355 -9.23 20.25 1.79
N LEU A 356 -10.29 19.91 1.08
CA LEU A 356 -10.81 18.55 0.91
C LEU A 356 -10.40 17.99 -0.45
N LEU A 357 -9.64 16.91 -0.42
CA LEU A 357 -9.45 16.03 -1.58
C LEU A 357 -10.39 14.83 -1.45
N ARG A 358 -11.17 14.56 -2.49
CA ARG A 358 -12.06 13.41 -2.55
C ARG A 358 -11.72 12.57 -3.76
N THR A 359 -11.48 11.27 -3.52
CA THR A 359 -11.35 10.24 -4.55
C THR A 359 -12.56 9.30 -4.50
N SER A 360 -12.57 8.27 -5.35
CA SER A 360 -13.62 7.25 -5.33
C SER A 360 -13.67 6.46 -4.02
N LEU A 361 -12.52 6.24 -3.36
CA LEU A 361 -12.40 5.37 -2.19
C LEU A 361 -11.92 6.09 -0.92
N LEU A 362 -11.42 7.33 -1.03
CA LEU A 362 -10.77 8.02 0.07
C LEU A 362 -11.18 9.49 0.10
N SER A 363 -11.42 10.02 1.29
CA SER A 363 -11.48 11.45 1.57
C SER A 363 -10.26 11.86 2.39
N VAL A 364 -9.63 12.97 2.03
CA VAL A 364 -8.49 13.56 2.75
C VAL A 364 -8.79 15.04 3.01
N LEU A 365 -8.69 15.45 4.26
CA LEU A 365 -8.88 16.83 4.70
C LEU A 365 -7.56 17.37 5.27
N LEU A 366 -7.05 18.43 4.69
CA LEU A 366 -5.98 19.23 5.28
C LEU A 366 -6.61 20.45 5.95
N THR A 367 -6.50 20.55 7.26
CA THR A 367 -7.04 21.68 8.03
C THR A 367 -6.07 22.85 8.05
N SER A 368 -6.59 24.08 8.21
CA SER A 368 -5.76 25.28 8.42
C SER A 368 -4.92 25.22 9.71
N LYS A 369 -5.25 24.33 10.63
CA LYS A 369 -4.47 24.05 11.86
C LYS A 369 -3.28 23.12 11.61
N GLY A 370 -3.06 22.65 10.37
CA GLY A 370 -1.94 21.78 10.02
C GLY A 370 -2.18 20.31 10.37
N GLU A 371 -3.42 19.84 10.41
CA GLU A 371 -3.76 18.43 10.58
C GLU A 371 -4.24 17.83 9.25
N ILE A 372 -3.79 16.62 8.96
CA ILE A 372 -4.29 15.80 7.85
C ILE A 372 -5.18 14.70 8.42
N LEU A 373 -6.44 14.69 8.00
CA LEU A 373 -7.35 13.60 8.28
C LEU A 373 -7.61 12.80 7.01
N ALA A 374 -7.58 11.48 7.10
CA ALA A 374 -7.82 10.60 5.95
C ALA A 374 -8.64 9.38 6.35
N GLY A 375 -9.58 8.98 5.50
CA GLY A 375 -10.42 7.80 5.70
C GLY A 375 -11.21 7.42 4.46
N ALA A 376 -11.61 6.15 4.37
CA ALA A 376 -12.51 5.66 3.33
C ALA A 376 -13.97 6.02 3.65
N VAL A 377 -14.20 7.27 4.01
CA VAL A 377 -15.48 7.79 4.55
C VAL A 377 -15.99 8.97 3.76
N THR A 378 -17.29 9.23 3.87
CA THR A 378 -17.88 10.44 3.29
C THR A 378 -17.28 11.70 3.95
N PRO A 379 -17.28 12.86 3.26
CA PRO A 379 -16.80 14.11 3.84
C PRO A 379 -17.51 14.48 5.14
N ALA A 380 -18.79 14.14 5.31
CA ALA A 380 -19.54 14.41 6.53
C ALA A 380 -18.92 13.75 7.78
N VAL A 381 -18.50 12.48 7.67
CA VAL A 381 -17.80 11.77 8.76
C VAL A 381 -16.44 12.44 9.03
N LEU A 382 -15.71 12.76 7.97
CA LEU A 382 -14.41 13.39 8.09
C LEU A 382 -14.47 14.74 8.81
N PHE A 383 -15.48 15.57 8.49
CA PHE A 383 -15.71 16.86 9.14
C PHE A 383 -16.14 16.71 10.60
N ALA A 384 -17.00 15.72 10.91
CA ALA A 384 -17.40 15.42 12.28
C ALA A 384 -16.19 15.00 13.14
N ASP A 385 -15.25 14.24 12.58
CA ASP A 385 -14.04 13.84 13.28
C ASP A 385 -13.00 14.96 13.35
N ALA A 386 -12.93 15.85 12.34
CA ALA A 386 -12.09 17.04 12.39
C ALA A 386 -12.49 17.99 13.55
N ALA A 387 -13.77 18.07 13.88
CA ALA A 387 -14.25 18.85 15.02
C ALA A 387 -13.79 18.32 16.39
N LYS A 388 -13.39 17.03 16.45
CA LYS A 388 -12.87 16.40 17.69
C LYS A 388 -11.35 16.58 17.84
N VAL A 389 -10.68 17.03 16.78
CA VAL A 389 -9.24 17.32 16.79
C VAL A 389 -9.05 18.71 17.44
N LYS A 390 -8.64 18.72 18.71
CA LYS A 390 -8.34 19.92 19.47
C LYS A 390 -6.86 20.29 19.32
#